data_b5171466159fe35d8a7050de59c93c7b
#
_entry.id   b5171466159fe35d8a7050de59c93c7b
#
_cell.length_a   1.000
_cell.length_b   1.000
_cell.length_c   1.000
_cell.angle_alpha   90.00
_cell.angle_beta   90.00
_cell.angle_gamma   90.00
#
_symmetry.space_group_name_H-M   'P 1'
#
loop_
_entity.id
_entity.type
_entity.pdbx_description
1 polymer ?
#
loop_
_entity_poly.entity_id
_entity_poly.type
_entity_poly.pdbx_seq_one_letter_code
_entity_poly.pdbx_strand_id
1 'polypeptide(L)'
;MIPRDFLDDLLSRIDIVMVIGSHIELKKKGANYSALCPFHEEKTPSFTVNSNKQFYHCFGCGVSGDAVSFLMKYRGQTFPQVLSDLAKQHGLVIPSNDNEKSVESKKNFIFKDRLKKLLVKATKYYQKNLKNNQNAINYLKKRGISGKTALNFHLGVALNEWNGLLDVFHDNNENQFLIDAGLLIKSEKKPDKNYDRFRDRLLFPIFNISGEVIGFGARTFGKEQPKYLNSPETQIFSKGKELYGIFEAKNYINKSKQVIIVEGYMDVIGLFENGIKNSVASLGTSFTKNQFFLLSRMAEKITFMFDGDNAGKKAAQKALISILPELKPAVSVDFVFLPEGDDPDSYIRTKGLDSLITLVKQAMPLSEFIFYLASKDIDQNIVEGR
;
A
#
# COMPACT_ATOMS: atom_id res chain seq x y z
N MET A 1 2.33 11.64 25.80
CA MET A 1 3.72 11.87 25.36
C MET A 1 4.53 10.65 25.80
N ILE A 2 5.40 10.09 24.96
CA ILE A 2 6.22 8.92 25.34
C ILE A 2 7.27 9.41 26.34
N PRO A 3 7.42 8.75 27.50
CA PRO A 3 8.41 9.12 28.51
C PRO A 3 9.83 9.04 27.95
N ARG A 4 10.69 9.97 28.34
CA ARG A 4 12.07 10.08 27.85
C ARG A 4 12.91 8.87 28.28
N ASP A 5 12.75 8.45 29.53
CA ASP A 5 13.45 7.28 30.09
C ASP A 5 13.11 5.97 29.32
N PHE A 6 11.86 5.83 28.89
CA PHE A 6 11.46 4.70 28.05
C PHE A 6 12.10 4.76 26.66
N LEU A 7 12.19 5.96 26.08
CA LEU A 7 12.83 6.15 24.78
C LEU A 7 14.32 5.79 24.86
N ASP A 8 14.99 6.23 25.89
CA ASP A 8 16.41 5.96 26.14
C ASP A 8 16.66 4.45 26.39
N ASP A 9 15.81 3.79 27.17
CA ASP A 9 15.87 2.31 27.36
C ASP A 9 15.65 1.56 26.04
N LEU A 10 14.63 1.93 25.28
CA LEU A 10 14.35 1.30 23.97
C LEU A 10 15.52 1.50 23.01
N LEU A 11 16.04 2.72 22.87
CA LEU A 11 17.14 3.02 21.97
C LEU A 11 18.43 2.31 22.37
N SER A 12 18.67 2.11 23.68
CA SER A 12 19.84 1.36 24.18
C SER A 12 19.83 -0.12 23.77
N ARG A 13 18.67 -0.70 23.53
CA ARG A 13 18.48 -2.11 23.13
C ARG A 13 18.49 -2.32 21.62
N ILE A 14 18.46 -1.24 20.85
CA ILE A 14 18.39 -1.31 19.38
C ILE A 14 19.82 -1.27 18.81
N ASP A 15 20.16 -2.25 17.99
CA ASP A 15 21.36 -2.23 17.17
C ASP A 15 20.99 -1.78 15.75
N ILE A 16 21.51 -0.61 15.35
CA ILE A 16 21.27 -0.04 14.03
C ILE A 16 21.70 -0.97 12.89
N VAL A 17 22.75 -1.77 13.10
CA VAL A 17 23.23 -2.72 12.08
C VAL A 17 22.22 -3.82 11.85
N MET A 18 21.63 -4.36 12.94
CA MET A 18 20.58 -5.35 12.87
C MET A 18 19.31 -4.79 12.23
N VAL A 19 18.91 -3.58 12.63
CA VAL A 19 17.71 -2.92 12.07
C VAL A 19 17.87 -2.66 10.58
N ILE A 20 18.97 -2.04 10.15
CA ILE A 20 19.20 -1.73 8.74
C ILE A 20 19.47 -3.00 7.95
N GLY A 21 20.24 -3.94 8.50
CA GLY A 21 20.57 -5.22 7.87
C GLY A 21 19.37 -6.12 7.59
N SER A 22 18.28 -5.98 8.35
CA SER A 22 17.02 -6.68 8.05
C SER A 22 16.28 -6.12 6.81
N HIS A 23 16.74 -5.01 6.24
CA HIS A 23 16.09 -4.31 5.12
C HIS A 23 16.96 -4.20 3.87
N ILE A 24 18.28 -4.06 4.06
CA ILE A 24 19.27 -3.95 2.98
C ILE A 24 20.50 -4.79 3.30
N GLU A 25 21.16 -5.30 2.27
CA GLU A 25 22.40 -6.06 2.43
C GLU A 25 23.52 -5.14 2.88
N LEU A 26 24.04 -5.34 4.10
CA LEU A 26 25.16 -4.62 4.67
C LEU A 26 26.46 -5.43 4.54
N LYS A 27 27.52 -4.83 3.96
CA LYS A 27 28.85 -5.44 3.87
C LYS A 27 29.78 -4.77 4.88
N LYS A 28 30.45 -5.56 5.70
CA LYS A 28 31.41 -5.05 6.69
C LYS A 28 32.63 -4.42 5.99
N LYS A 29 32.99 -3.19 6.36
CA LYS A 29 34.14 -2.47 5.84
C LYS A 29 34.89 -1.80 6.99
N GLY A 30 35.90 -2.49 7.54
CA GLY A 30 36.60 -2.06 8.75
C GLY A 30 35.67 -2.02 9.97
N ALA A 31 35.62 -0.87 10.66
CA ALA A 31 34.76 -0.64 11.81
C ALA A 31 33.30 -0.29 11.44
N ASN A 32 33.02 -0.09 10.16
CA ASN A 32 31.70 0.31 9.65
C ASN A 32 31.11 -0.77 8.76
N TYR A 33 29.84 -0.57 8.40
CA TYR A 33 29.15 -1.34 7.36
C TYR A 33 28.83 -0.43 6.19
N SER A 34 28.87 -0.96 4.96
CA SER A 34 28.60 -0.21 3.73
C SER A 34 27.56 -0.93 2.89
N ALA A 35 26.72 -0.18 2.20
CA ALA A 35 25.69 -0.66 1.28
C ALA A 35 25.43 0.35 0.16
N LEU A 36 24.69 -0.10 -0.88
CA LEU A 36 24.03 0.83 -1.80
C LEU A 36 22.92 1.55 -1.03
N CYS A 37 22.79 2.86 -1.25
CA CYS A 37 21.80 3.67 -0.54
C CYS A 37 20.38 3.26 -0.94
N PRO A 38 19.47 3.02 0.03
CA PRO A 38 18.07 2.71 -0.28
C PRO A 38 17.25 3.97 -0.59
N PHE A 39 17.82 5.16 -0.48
CA PHE A 39 17.12 6.44 -0.61
C PHE A 39 17.46 7.19 -1.91
N HIS A 40 18.45 6.75 -2.70
CA HIS A 40 18.76 7.26 -4.02
C HIS A 40 19.42 6.16 -4.88
N GLU A 41 19.40 6.33 -6.18
CA GLU A 41 20.06 5.39 -7.11
C GLU A 41 21.55 5.66 -7.20
N GLU A 42 22.34 4.59 -7.00
CA GLU A 42 23.81 4.63 -7.14
C GLU A 42 24.36 3.27 -7.58
N LYS A 43 25.52 3.28 -8.23
CA LYS A 43 26.21 2.05 -8.65
C LYS A 43 27.32 1.64 -7.68
N THR A 44 27.83 2.58 -6.90
CA THR A 44 28.90 2.37 -5.92
C THR A 44 28.38 2.63 -4.51
N PRO A 45 28.70 1.77 -3.52
CA PRO A 45 28.20 1.92 -2.16
C PRO A 45 28.69 3.23 -1.51
N SER A 46 27.75 4.12 -1.17
CA SER A 46 28.01 5.36 -0.42
C SER A 46 27.29 5.43 0.92
N PHE A 47 26.41 4.47 1.19
CA PHE A 47 25.68 4.38 2.45
C PHE A 47 26.52 3.66 3.51
N THR A 48 26.81 4.34 4.62
CA THR A 48 27.67 3.83 5.68
C THR A 48 26.91 3.77 7.01
N VAL A 49 27.04 2.67 7.74
CA VAL A 49 26.47 2.47 9.06
C VAL A 49 27.60 2.27 10.07
N ASN A 50 27.65 3.12 11.09
CA ASN A 50 28.61 3.04 12.19
C ASN A 50 27.94 2.37 13.40
N SER A 51 28.37 1.16 13.73
CA SER A 51 27.83 0.38 14.86
C SER A 51 28.14 1.03 16.22
N ASN A 52 29.32 1.64 16.39
CA ASN A 52 29.68 2.24 17.66
C ASN A 52 28.93 3.53 17.96
N LYS A 53 28.68 4.34 16.92
CA LYS A 53 27.92 5.61 17.03
C LYS A 53 26.41 5.41 16.87
N GLN A 54 25.95 4.22 16.52
CA GLN A 54 24.55 3.91 16.25
C GLN A 54 23.93 4.91 15.25
N PHE A 55 24.65 5.18 14.17
CA PHE A 55 24.34 6.23 13.20
C PHE A 55 24.66 5.79 11.78
N TYR A 56 23.81 6.18 10.82
CA TYR A 56 24.09 5.99 9.39
C TYR A 56 24.25 7.33 8.68
N HIS A 57 25.06 7.32 7.63
CA HIS A 57 25.24 8.45 6.73
C HIS A 57 25.45 7.96 5.29
N CYS A 58 24.80 8.61 4.34
CA CYS A 58 25.05 8.41 2.92
C CYS A 58 25.86 9.56 2.36
N PHE A 59 27.06 9.26 1.86
CA PHE A 59 27.96 10.27 1.26
C PHE A 59 27.50 10.69 -0.15
N GLY A 60 26.53 9.98 -0.77
CA GLY A 60 25.96 10.34 -2.07
C GLY A 60 24.85 11.39 -1.96
N CYS A 61 23.82 11.12 -1.14
CA CYS A 61 22.67 12.02 -1.02
C CYS A 61 22.56 12.78 0.29
N GLY A 62 23.56 12.65 1.21
CA GLY A 62 23.61 13.36 2.48
C GLY A 62 22.61 12.89 3.54
N VAL A 63 21.75 11.90 3.24
CA VAL A 63 20.81 11.39 4.24
C VAL A 63 21.53 10.74 5.39
N SER A 64 21.08 11.04 6.61
CA SER A 64 21.71 10.54 7.83
C SER A 64 20.70 10.41 8.96
N GLY A 65 21.06 9.66 10.02
CA GLY A 65 20.24 9.49 11.20
C GLY A 65 20.53 8.21 11.98
N ASP A 66 19.70 7.94 12.96
CA ASP A 66 19.67 6.74 13.79
C ASP A 66 18.75 5.64 13.20
N ALA A 67 18.58 4.53 13.91
CA ALA A 67 17.71 3.43 13.51
C ALA A 67 16.25 3.86 13.34
N VAL A 68 15.75 4.75 14.21
CA VAL A 68 14.38 5.26 14.15
C VAL A 68 14.18 6.13 12.92
N SER A 69 15.10 7.05 12.67
CA SER A 69 15.11 7.93 11.48
C SER A 69 15.19 7.13 10.18
N PHE A 70 15.99 6.04 10.17
CA PHE A 70 16.06 5.12 9.05
C PHE A 70 14.69 4.48 8.77
N LEU A 71 14.06 3.88 9.77
CA LEU A 71 12.76 3.23 9.63
C LEU A 71 11.65 4.20 9.23
N MET A 72 11.65 5.42 9.81
CA MET A 72 10.70 6.45 9.42
C MET A 72 10.79 6.78 7.92
N LYS A 73 12.01 6.95 7.40
CA LYS A 73 12.25 7.27 5.98
C LYS A 73 12.03 6.05 5.08
N TYR A 74 12.55 4.89 5.46
CA TYR A 74 12.50 3.68 4.66
C TYR A 74 11.10 3.09 4.53
N ARG A 75 10.32 3.12 5.63
CA ARG A 75 8.96 2.59 5.68
C ARG A 75 7.87 3.65 5.50
N GLY A 76 8.22 4.94 5.47
CA GLY A 76 7.24 6.03 5.44
C GLY A 76 6.40 6.16 6.71
N GLN A 77 6.86 5.58 7.83
CA GLN A 77 6.13 5.54 9.11
C GLN A 77 6.33 6.82 9.93
N THR A 78 5.37 7.11 10.82
CA THR A 78 5.51 8.17 11.82
C THR A 78 6.38 7.72 12.99
N PHE A 79 6.98 8.66 13.72
CA PHE A 79 7.78 8.37 14.90
C PHE A 79 7.07 7.47 15.93
N PRO A 80 5.79 7.71 16.32
CA PRO A 80 5.10 6.81 17.23
C PRO A 80 4.89 5.38 16.65
N GLN A 81 4.68 5.24 15.34
CA GLN A 81 4.54 3.94 14.70
C GLN A 81 5.84 3.14 14.76
N VAL A 82 6.96 3.78 14.40
CA VAL A 82 8.28 3.15 14.45
C VAL A 82 8.63 2.74 15.88
N LEU A 83 8.42 3.61 16.86
CA LEU A 83 8.67 3.28 18.28
C LEU A 83 7.78 2.13 18.76
N SER A 84 6.52 2.09 18.34
CA SER A 84 5.62 0.99 18.69
C SER A 84 6.12 -0.33 18.13
N ASP A 85 6.60 -0.34 16.89
CA ASP A 85 7.10 -1.55 16.24
C ASP A 85 8.40 -2.04 16.87
N LEU A 86 9.33 -1.11 17.15
CA LEU A 86 10.60 -1.43 17.82
C LEU A 86 10.38 -1.91 19.26
N ALA A 87 9.51 -1.25 20.02
CA ALA A 87 9.16 -1.69 21.37
C ALA A 87 8.63 -3.11 21.39
N LYS A 88 7.76 -3.46 20.45
CA LYS A 88 7.24 -4.83 20.29
C LYS A 88 8.33 -5.84 19.98
N GLN A 89 9.24 -5.53 19.06
CA GLN A 89 10.35 -6.43 18.69
C GLN A 89 11.26 -6.71 19.87
N HIS A 90 11.41 -5.75 20.80
CA HIS A 90 12.24 -5.88 22.00
C HIS A 90 11.45 -6.27 23.26
N GLY A 91 10.19 -6.67 23.14
CA GLY A 91 9.35 -7.09 24.27
C GLY A 91 9.01 -5.98 25.26
N LEU A 92 9.15 -4.70 24.84
CA LEU A 92 8.86 -3.54 25.67
C LEU A 92 7.44 -3.04 25.45
N VAL A 93 6.82 -2.54 26.50
CA VAL A 93 5.51 -1.90 26.47
C VAL A 93 5.68 -0.41 26.67
N ILE A 94 5.21 0.39 25.71
CA ILE A 94 5.26 1.86 25.83
C ILE A 94 4.45 2.28 27.06
N PRO A 95 5.05 2.95 28.06
CA PRO A 95 4.33 3.42 29.22
C PRO A 95 3.27 4.45 28.83
N SER A 96 2.03 4.23 29.24
CA SER A 96 0.96 5.24 29.20
C SER A 96 0.68 5.71 30.62
N ASN A 97 0.49 7.00 30.82
CA ASN A 97 0.28 7.61 32.13
C ASN A 97 -1.02 7.20 32.85
N ASP A 98 -1.84 6.35 32.21
CA ASP A 98 -3.09 5.83 32.77
C ASP A 98 -3.07 4.31 32.80
N ASN A 99 -3.13 3.69 33.95
CA ASN A 99 -3.13 2.24 34.12
C ASN A 99 -4.30 1.55 33.40
N GLU A 100 -5.48 2.17 33.30
CA GLU A 100 -6.64 1.66 32.57
C GLU A 100 -6.41 1.68 31.07
N LYS A 101 -5.84 2.75 30.52
CA LYS A 101 -5.47 2.85 29.09
C LYS A 101 -4.38 1.85 28.70
N SER A 102 -3.53 1.43 29.64
CA SER A 102 -2.49 0.44 29.37
C SER A 102 -3.07 -0.97 29.19
N VAL A 103 -4.09 -1.33 29.97
CA VAL A 103 -4.79 -2.64 29.85
C VAL A 103 -5.60 -2.70 28.56
N GLU A 104 -6.31 -1.63 28.24
CA GLU A 104 -7.12 -1.53 27.02
C GLU A 104 -6.23 -1.51 25.76
N SER A 105 -5.09 -0.80 25.79
CA SER A 105 -4.14 -0.80 24.69
C SER A 105 -3.50 -2.17 24.46
N LYS A 106 -3.18 -2.93 25.53
CA LYS A 106 -2.71 -4.32 25.43
C LYS A 106 -3.77 -5.25 24.84
N LYS A 107 -5.03 -5.16 25.31
CA LYS A 107 -6.15 -5.94 24.74
C LYS A 107 -6.33 -5.63 23.26
N ASN A 108 -6.33 -4.36 22.89
CA ASN A 108 -6.45 -3.90 21.50
C ASN A 108 -5.28 -4.40 20.62
N PHE A 109 -4.07 -4.42 21.17
CA PHE A 109 -2.91 -4.96 20.49
C PHE A 109 -3.04 -6.45 20.20
N ILE A 110 -3.36 -7.26 21.25
CA ILE A 110 -3.56 -8.71 21.15
C ILE A 110 -4.67 -9.02 20.14
N PHE A 111 -5.76 -8.26 20.19
CA PHE A 111 -6.88 -8.38 19.25
C PHE A 111 -6.43 -8.16 17.80
N LYS A 112 -5.75 -7.05 17.51
CA LYS A 112 -5.26 -6.73 16.17
C LYS A 112 -4.25 -7.75 15.66
N ASP A 113 -3.35 -8.23 16.51
CA ASP A 113 -2.38 -9.28 16.17
C ASP A 113 -3.10 -10.58 15.78
N ARG A 114 -4.16 -10.95 16.52
CA ARG A 114 -4.99 -12.11 16.18
C ARG A 114 -5.66 -11.96 14.81
N LEU A 115 -6.26 -10.79 14.51
CA LEU A 115 -6.85 -10.53 13.20
C LEU A 115 -5.82 -10.69 12.07
N LYS A 116 -4.61 -10.15 12.24
CA LYS A 116 -3.53 -10.30 11.24
C LYS A 116 -3.13 -11.76 11.01
N LYS A 117 -3.01 -12.56 12.07
CA LYS A 117 -2.72 -14.00 11.97
C LYS A 117 -3.78 -14.75 11.18
N LEU A 118 -5.06 -14.42 11.37
CA LEU A 118 -6.18 -15.01 10.62
C LEU A 118 -6.10 -14.61 9.13
N LEU A 119 -5.80 -13.34 8.81
CA LEU A 119 -5.63 -12.88 7.43
C LEU A 119 -4.45 -13.57 6.74
N VAL A 120 -3.34 -13.79 7.44
CA VAL A 120 -2.19 -14.56 6.90
C VAL A 120 -2.60 -16.00 6.58
N LYS A 121 -3.36 -16.67 7.48
CA LYS A 121 -3.85 -18.04 7.24
C LYS A 121 -4.82 -18.07 6.05
N ALA A 122 -5.72 -17.10 5.96
CA ALA A 122 -6.63 -16.95 4.82
C ALA A 122 -5.88 -16.70 3.50
N THR A 123 -4.84 -15.85 3.51
CA THR A 123 -3.99 -15.60 2.33
C THR A 123 -3.37 -16.91 1.81
N LYS A 124 -2.79 -17.73 2.70
CA LYS A 124 -2.20 -19.02 2.33
C LYS A 124 -3.24 -19.98 1.73
N TYR A 125 -4.44 -20.02 2.30
CA TYR A 125 -5.56 -20.82 1.75
C TYR A 125 -5.93 -20.37 0.34
N TYR A 126 -6.15 -19.08 0.11
CA TYR A 126 -6.51 -18.56 -1.21
C TYR A 126 -5.38 -18.75 -2.23
N GLN A 127 -4.12 -18.60 -1.84
CA GLN A 127 -2.97 -18.89 -2.71
C GLN A 127 -2.90 -20.37 -3.11
N LYS A 128 -3.18 -21.29 -2.16
CA LYS A 128 -3.25 -22.73 -2.46
C LYS A 128 -4.36 -23.02 -3.48
N ASN A 129 -5.52 -22.40 -3.33
CA ASN A 129 -6.63 -22.55 -4.27
C ASN A 129 -6.26 -22.05 -5.67
N LEU A 130 -5.57 -20.90 -5.79
CA LEU A 130 -5.13 -20.38 -7.10
C LEU A 130 -4.23 -21.36 -7.83
N LYS A 131 -3.28 -22.02 -7.13
CA LYS A 131 -2.39 -23.01 -7.75
C LYS A 131 -3.14 -24.17 -8.41
N ASN A 132 -4.31 -24.51 -7.91
CA ASN A 132 -5.11 -25.64 -8.34
C ASN A 132 -6.33 -25.21 -9.20
N ASN A 133 -6.52 -23.91 -9.48
CA ASN A 133 -7.65 -23.38 -10.22
C ASN A 133 -7.24 -22.97 -11.64
N GLN A 134 -7.46 -23.89 -12.61
CA GLN A 134 -7.07 -23.66 -14.00
C GLN A 134 -7.78 -22.44 -14.63
N ASN A 135 -9.03 -22.17 -14.27
CA ASN A 135 -9.79 -21.02 -14.77
C ASN A 135 -9.15 -19.70 -14.35
N ALA A 136 -8.76 -19.58 -13.07
CA ALA A 136 -8.08 -18.42 -12.56
C ALA A 136 -6.68 -18.25 -13.18
N ILE A 137 -5.93 -19.34 -13.34
CA ILE A 137 -4.62 -19.33 -14.02
C ILE A 137 -4.78 -18.85 -15.46
N ASN A 138 -5.76 -19.37 -16.21
CA ASN A 138 -6.02 -18.96 -17.58
C ASN A 138 -6.46 -17.49 -17.66
N TYR A 139 -7.26 -17.03 -16.70
CA TYR A 139 -7.64 -15.62 -16.59
C TYR A 139 -6.42 -14.71 -16.43
N LEU A 140 -5.50 -15.02 -15.49
CA LEU A 140 -4.28 -14.26 -15.28
C LEU A 140 -3.36 -14.29 -16.51
N LYS A 141 -3.18 -15.46 -17.14
CA LYS A 141 -2.41 -15.58 -18.40
C LYS A 141 -3.00 -14.72 -19.51
N LYS A 142 -4.34 -14.72 -19.69
CA LYS A 142 -5.02 -13.88 -20.68
C LYS A 142 -4.83 -12.38 -20.42
N ARG A 143 -4.63 -12.02 -19.16
CA ARG A 143 -4.28 -10.64 -18.73
C ARG A 143 -2.78 -10.34 -18.83
N GLY A 144 -1.96 -11.30 -19.30
CA GLY A 144 -0.51 -11.13 -19.40
C GLY A 144 0.22 -11.18 -18.07
N ILE A 145 -0.42 -11.63 -16.98
CA ILE A 145 0.18 -11.68 -15.65
C ILE A 145 0.95 -12.98 -15.47
N SER A 146 2.26 -12.88 -15.21
CA SER A 146 3.14 -14.01 -14.94
C SER A 146 2.90 -14.64 -13.56
N GLY A 147 3.27 -15.90 -13.41
CA GLY A 147 3.24 -16.58 -12.10
C GLY A 147 4.14 -15.89 -11.06
N LYS A 148 5.23 -15.26 -11.49
CA LYS A 148 6.13 -14.49 -10.63
C LYS A 148 5.41 -13.25 -10.06
N THR A 149 4.73 -12.49 -10.89
CA THR A 149 3.96 -11.33 -10.44
C THR A 149 2.77 -11.74 -9.58
N ALA A 150 2.04 -12.81 -9.96
CA ALA A 150 0.98 -13.35 -9.12
C ALA A 150 1.47 -13.76 -7.73
N LEU A 151 2.69 -14.31 -7.63
CA LEU A 151 3.31 -14.64 -6.35
C LEU A 151 3.74 -13.41 -5.57
N ASN A 152 4.34 -12.40 -6.22
CA ASN A 152 4.76 -11.14 -5.58
C ASN A 152 3.57 -10.40 -4.94
N PHE A 153 2.42 -10.39 -5.60
CA PHE A 153 1.18 -9.79 -5.09
C PHE A 153 0.35 -10.76 -4.25
N HIS A 154 0.87 -11.96 -3.96
CA HIS A 154 0.21 -12.98 -3.15
C HIS A 154 -1.22 -13.33 -3.62
N LEU A 155 -1.49 -13.25 -4.93
CA LEU A 155 -2.82 -13.48 -5.49
C LEU A 155 -3.39 -14.84 -5.08
N GLY A 156 -4.69 -14.90 -4.91
CA GLY A 156 -5.40 -16.08 -4.47
C GLY A 156 -6.76 -16.24 -5.14
N VAL A 157 -7.46 -17.33 -4.83
CA VAL A 157 -8.82 -17.59 -5.31
C VAL A 157 -9.70 -18.05 -4.16
N ALA A 158 -10.84 -17.40 -4.01
CA ALA A 158 -11.95 -17.94 -3.24
C ALA A 158 -12.79 -18.83 -4.17
N LEU A 159 -12.96 -20.10 -3.77
CA LEU A 159 -13.77 -21.05 -4.50
C LEU A 159 -15.26 -20.69 -4.44
N ASN A 160 -16.07 -21.30 -5.31
CA ASN A 160 -17.52 -21.12 -5.29
C ASN A 160 -18.17 -21.98 -4.18
N GLU A 161 -17.79 -21.71 -2.96
CA GLU A 161 -18.21 -22.43 -1.75
C GLU A 161 -18.69 -21.45 -0.68
N TRP A 162 -19.71 -21.83 0.07
CA TRP A 162 -20.26 -20.97 1.12
C TRP A 162 -19.41 -20.95 2.39
N ASN A 163 -18.70 -22.05 2.67
CA ASN A 163 -17.97 -22.27 3.92
C ASN A 163 -16.52 -22.74 3.66
N GLY A 164 -15.98 -22.62 2.44
CA GLY A 164 -14.68 -23.16 2.09
C GLY A 164 -13.54 -22.59 2.94
N LEU A 165 -13.58 -21.28 3.27
CA LEU A 165 -12.64 -20.68 4.20
C LEU A 165 -13.00 -21.03 5.65
N LEU A 166 -14.27 -20.98 6.00
CA LEU A 166 -14.76 -21.30 7.36
C LEU A 166 -14.29 -22.69 7.80
N ASP A 167 -14.35 -23.67 6.90
CA ASP A 167 -13.93 -25.05 7.17
C ASP A 167 -12.42 -25.20 7.42
N VAL A 168 -11.61 -24.23 6.99
CA VAL A 168 -10.16 -24.18 7.30
C VAL A 168 -9.90 -23.77 8.75
N PHE A 169 -10.86 -23.06 9.37
CA PHE A 169 -10.77 -22.58 10.74
C PHE A 169 -11.72 -23.44 11.62
N HIS A 170 -11.29 -24.63 11.96
CA HIS A 170 -12.12 -25.63 12.69
C HIS A 170 -12.59 -25.22 14.10
N ASP A 171 -12.12 -24.07 14.63
CA ASP A 171 -12.47 -23.61 15.97
C ASP A 171 -13.58 -22.57 15.91
N ASN A 172 -14.79 -22.95 16.37
CA ASN A 172 -15.95 -22.04 16.45
C ASN A 172 -15.68 -20.79 17.31
N ASN A 173 -14.69 -20.82 18.21
CA ASN A 173 -14.29 -19.66 19.01
C ASN A 173 -13.61 -18.57 18.16
N GLU A 174 -13.20 -18.87 16.92
CA GLU A 174 -12.60 -17.90 15.99
C GLU A 174 -13.65 -17.17 15.13
N ASN A 175 -14.90 -17.62 15.09
CA ASN A 175 -15.93 -17.07 14.20
C ASN A 175 -16.10 -15.55 14.33
N GLN A 176 -16.13 -15.03 15.57
CA GLN A 176 -16.24 -13.59 15.76
C GLN A 176 -15.00 -12.83 15.25
N PHE A 177 -13.79 -13.35 15.48
CA PHE A 177 -12.57 -12.75 14.95
C PHE A 177 -12.50 -12.80 13.42
N LEU A 178 -13.04 -13.86 12.80
CA LEU A 178 -13.12 -13.95 11.34
C LEU A 178 -14.11 -12.92 10.76
N ILE A 179 -15.22 -12.65 11.47
CA ILE A 179 -16.15 -11.56 11.12
C ILE A 179 -15.47 -10.21 11.28
N ASP A 180 -14.79 -9.98 12.41
CA ASP A 180 -14.08 -8.73 12.71
C ASP A 180 -12.89 -8.50 11.75
N ALA A 181 -12.31 -9.56 11.20
CA ALA A 181 -11.31 -9.51 10.13
C ALA A 181 -11.93 -9.29 8.73
N GLY A 182 -13.26 -9.28 8.61
CA GLY A 182 -13.97 -9.12 7.35
C GLY A 182 -13.88 -10.33 6.42
N LEU A 183 -13.63 -11.53 6.96
CA LEU A 183 -13.54 -12.79 6.22
C LEU A 183 -14.88 -13.52 6.13
N LEU A 184 -15.73 -13.37 7.15
CA LEU A 184 -17.06 -13.96 7.22
C LEU A 184 -18.14 -12.89 7.28
N ILE A 185 -19.36 -13.28 6.92
CA ILE A 185 -20.60 -12.50 7.03
C ILE A 185 -21.58 -13.29 7.90
N LYS A 186 -22.23 -12.60 8.86
CA LYS A 186 -23.38 -13.15 9.58
C LYS A 186 -24.58 -13.23 8.65
N SER A 187 -25.28 -14.36 8.66
CA SER A 187 -26.50 -14.51 7.88
C SER A 187 -27.65 -13.73 8.56
N GLU A 188 -28.27 -12.82 7.81
CA GLU A 188 -29.46 -12.09 8.29
C GLU A 188 -30.67 -13.03 8.51
N LYS A 189 -30.77 -14.09 7.69
CA LYS A 189 -31.86 -15.06 7.76
C LYS A 189 -31.69 -16.13 8.83
N LYS A 190 -30.45 -16.42 9.22
CA LYS A 190 -30.08 -17.43 10.23
C LYS A 190 -28.92 -16.88 11.07
N PRO A 191 -29.22 -16.17 12.18
CA PRO A 191 -28.19 -15.46 12.98
C PRO A 191 -27.08 -16.34 13.51
N ASP A 192 -27.31 -17.63 13.64
CA ASP A 192 -26.34 -18.63 14.12
C ASP A 192 -25.43 -19.17 12.99
N LYS A 193 -25.67 -18.77 11.73
CA LYS A 193 -24.87 -19.20 10.59
C LYS A 193 -24.02 -18.07 10.04
N ASN A 194 -22.75 -18.35 9.88
CA ASN A 194 -21.80 -17.51 9.17
C ASN A 194 -21.48 -18.16 7.82
N TYR A 195 -21.05 -17.34 6.88
CA TYR A 195 -20.59 -17.81 5.56
C TYR A 195 -19.43 -16.93 5.05
N ASP A 196 -18.65 -17.46 4.12
CA ASP A 196 -17.50 -16.80 3.54
C ASP A 196 -17.90 -15.51 2.82
N ARG A 197 -17.21 -14.41 3.12
CA ARG A 197 -17.43 -13.13 2.45
C ARG A 197 -17.07 -13.19 0.97
N PHE A 198 -15.95 -13.84 0.65
CA PHE A 198 -15.44 -13.95 -0.71
C PHE A 198 -15.73 -15.34 -1.27
N ARG A 199 -16.43 -15.39 -2.41
CA ARG A 199 -16.80 -16.62 -3.11
C ARG A 199 -16.71 -16.39 -4.61
N ASP A 200 -16.20 -17.38 -5.35
CA ASP A 200 -16.00 -17.34 -6.80
C ASP A 200 -15.30 -16.07 -7.29
N ARG A 201 -14.15 -15.72 -6.65
CA ARG A 201 -13.44 -14.48 -6.94
C ARG A 201 -11.93 -14.66 -6.92
N LEU A 202 -11.25 -13.92 -7.80
CA LEU A 202 -9.83 -13.65 -7.69
C LEU A 202 -9.60 -12.72 -6.50
N LEU A 203 -8.65 -13.06 -5.62
CA LEU A 203 -8.32 -12.33 -4.40
C LEU A 203 -7.01 -11.55 -4.56
N PHE A 204 -7.03 -10.32 -4.09
CA PHE A 204 -5.93 -9.37 -4.03
C PHE A 204 -5.67 -9.07 -2.55
N PRO A 205 -4.71 -9.74 -1.89
CA PRO A 205 -4.35 -9.39 -0.53
C PRO A 205 -3.86 -7.94 -0.47
N ILE A 206 -4.35 -7.19 0.51
CA ILE A 206 -3.97 -5.80 0.73
C ILE A 206 -2.97 -5.77 1.88
N PHE A 207 -1.78 -5.24 1.60
CA PHE A 207 -0.71 -5.09 2.59
C PHE A 207 -0.60 -3.64 3.02
N ASN A 208 -0.37 -3.42 4.30
CA ASN A 208 0.08 -2.12 4.78
C ASN A 208 1.55 -1.88 4.37
N ILE A 209 2.06 -0.67 4.57
CA ILE A 209 3.44 -0.31 4.20
C ILE A 209 4.50 -1.18 4.89
N SER A 210 4.21 -1.79 6.04
CA SER A 210 5.11 -2.70 6.77
C SER A 210 5.11 -4.13 6.21
N GLY A 211 4.20 -4.48 5.28
CA GLY A 211 4.09 -5.82 4.69
C GLY A 211 3.21 -6.77 5.49
N GLU A 212 2.35 -6.26 6.36
CA GLU A 212 1.35 -7.05 7.06
C GLU A 212 0.06 -7.07 6.23
N VAL A 213 -0.53 -8.24 6.01
CA VAL A 213 -1.82 -8.33 5.33
C VAL A 213 -2.93 -7.80 6.26
N ILE A 214 -3.73 -6.86 5.74
CA ILE A 214 -4.75 -6.14 6.52
C ILE A 214 -6.17 -6.32 5.98
N GLY A 215 -6.32 -6.85 4.77
CA GLY A 215 -7.60 -7.10 4.11
C GLY A 215 -7.43 -7.68 2.73
N PHE A 216 -8.53 -7.75 2.00
CA PHE A 216 -8.57 -8.27 0.64
C PHE A 216 -9.44 -7.38 -0.25
N GLY A 217 -8.99 -7.19 -1.50
CA GLY A 217 -9.84 -6.92 -2.64
C GLY A 217 -10.21 -8.23 -3.32
N ALA A 218 -11.34 -8.25 -3.99
CA ALA A 218 -11.80 -9.43 -4.73
C ALA A 218 -12.48 -9.02 -6.04
N ARG A 219 -12.26 -9.78 -7.11
CA ARG A 219 -12.86 -9.54 -8.43
C ARG A 219 -13.55 -10.82 -8.92
N THR A 220 -14.79 -10.69 -9.38
CA THR A 220 -15.49 -11.83 -9.99
C THR A 220 -14.85 -12.23 -11.34
N PHE A 221 -14.91 -13.52 -11.65
CA PHE A 221 -14.53 -14.01 -12.98
C PHE A 221 -15.65 -13.82 -14.01
N GLY A 222 -16.88 -13.78 -13.55
CA GLY A 222 -18.09 -13.68 -14.39
C GLY A 222 -18.70 -12.28 -14.44
N LYS A 223 -20.04 -12.26 -14.67
CA LYS A 223 -20.86 -11.04 -14.75
C LYS A 223 -21.52 -10.66 -13.43
N GLU A 224 -21.22 -11.38 -12.35
CA GLU A 224 -21.82 -11.15 -11.04
C GLU A 224 -21.49 -9.76 -10.50
N GLN A 225 -22.46 -9.14 -9.85
CA GLN A 225 -22.29 -7.83 -9.19
C GLN A 225 -22.10 -8.01 -7.67
N PRO A 226 -21.31 -7.16 -7.03
CA PRO A 226 -20.42 -6.17 -7.62
C PRO A 226 -19.19 -6.82 -8.29
N LYS A 227 -18.70 -6.24 -9.40
CA LYS A 227 -17.49 -6.69 -10.11
C LYS A 227 -16.28 -6.75 -9.17
N TYR A 228 -16.12 -5.74 -8.31
CA TYR A 228 -15.11 -5.70 -7.25
C TYR A 228 -15.78 -5.65 -5.88
N LEU A 229 -15.23 -6.42 -4.94
CA LEU A 229 -15.67 -6.49 -3.55
C LEU A 229 -14.46 -6.34 -2.64
N ASN A 230 -14.48 -5.39 -1.71
CA ASN A 230 -13.41 -5.18 -0.75
C ASN A 230 -13.78 -5.69 0.65
N SER A 231 -12.78 -5.96 1.48
CA SER A 231 -12.97 -6.08 2.92
C SER A 231 -13.74 -4.87 3.45
N PRO A 232 -14.58 -5.04 4.48
CA PRO A 232 -15.19 -3.91 5.17
C PRO A 232 -14.13 -3.11 5.93
N GLU A 233 -14.49 -1.93 6.44
CA GLU A 233 -13.69 -1.24 7.45
C GLU A 233 -13.53 -2.15 8.67
N THR A 234 -12.30 -2.28 9.19
CA THR A 234 -12.00 -3.10 10.37
C THR A 234 -11.03 -2.33 11.29
N GLN A 235 -10.71 -2.89 12.44
CA GLN A 235 -9.73 -2.26 13.35
C GLN A 235 -8.30 -2.21 12.77
N ILE A 236 -8.01 -2.98 11.71
CA ILE A 236 -6.70 -3.05 11.07
C ILE A 236 -6.71 -2.61 9.60
N PHE A 237 -7.88 -2.31 9.02
CA PHE A 237 -8.03 -1.92 7.63
C PHE A 237 -8.96 -0.72 7.49
N SER A 238 -8.48 0.32 6.82
CA SER A 238 -9.29 1.48 6.44
C SER A 238 -8.96 1.91 5.01
N LYS A 239 -9.98 1.82 4.13
CA LYS A 239 -9.84 2.15 2.69
C LYS A 239 -9.31 3.55 2.44
N GLY A 240 -9.68 4.50 3.29
CA GLY A 240 -9.23 5.89 3.17
C GLY A 240 -7.81 6.15 3.68
N LYS A 241 -7.12 5.16 4.24
CA LYS A 241 -5.74 5.31 4.75
C LYS A 241 -4.75 4.44 4.01
N GLU A 242 -5.20 3.34 3.42
CA GLU A 242 -4.36 2.34 2.79
C GLU A 242 -4.37 2.49 1.26
N LEU A 243 -3.32 1.98 0.63
CA LEU A 243 -3.16 1.95 -0.83
C LEU A 243 -2.77 0.54 -1.25
N TYR A 244 -3.40 0.02 -2.30
CA TYR A 244 -2.99 -1.26 -2.88
C TYR A 244 -1.64 -1.14 -3.57
N GLY A 245 -0.79 -2.14 -3.38
CA GLY A 245 0.54 -2.18 -3.99
C GLY A 245 1.60 -1.34 -3.27
N ILE A 246 1.26 -0.65 -2.17
CA ILE A 246 2.22 0.23 -1.46
C ILE A 246 3.41 -0.55 -0.89
N PHE A 247 3.20 -1.77 -0.43
CA PHE A 247 4.27 -2.62 0.09
C PHE A 247 5.24 -3.02 -1.02
N GLU A 248 4.73 -3.44 -2.15
CA GLU A 248 5.49 -3.86 -3.34
C GLU A 248 6.23 -2.67 -3.98
N ALA A 249 5.58 -1.50 -3.99
CA ALA A 249 6.09 -0.30 -4.65
C ALA A 249 7.07 0.51 -3.80
N LYS A 250 7.03 0.43 -2.46
CA LYS A 250 7.74 1.35 -1.55
C LYS A 250 9.22 1.53 -1.85
N ASN A 251 9.93 0.45 -2.17
CA ASN A 251 11.37 0.51 -2.46
C ASN A 251 11.66 1.23 -3.79
N TYR A 252 10.78 1.04 -4.78
CA TYR A 252 10.89 1.72 -6.08
C TYR A 252 10.52 3.20 -5.96
N ILE A 253 9.48 3.53 -5.18
CA ILE A 253 9.11 4.92 -4.88
C ILE A 253 10.24 5.64 -4.16
N ASN A 254 10.82 5.02 -3.12
CA ASN A 254 11.93 5.62 -2.36
C ASN A 254 13.16 5.90 -3.21
N LYS A 255 13.45 5.02 -4.19
CA LYS A 255 14.60 5.19 -5.12
C LYS A 255 14.33 6.25 -6.17
N SER A 256 13.20 6.14 -6.88
CA SER A 256 12.86 7.04 -7.98
C SER A 256 12.35 8.40 -7.52
N LYS A 257 11.88 8.51 -6.27
CA LYS A 257 11.14 9.64 -5.72
C LYS A 257 9.85 9.97 -6.49
N GLN A 258 9.34 8.99 -7.23
CA GLN A 258 8.14 9.12 -8.05
C GLN A 258 7.15 8.01 -7.73
N VAL A 259 5.87 8.34 -7.78
CA VAL A 259 4.77 7.38 -7.64
C VAL A 259 3.69 7.66 -8.68
N ILE A 260 3.13 6.58 -9.23
CA ILE A 260 1.97 6.64 -10.13
C ILE A 260 0.76 6.08 -9.36
N ILE A 261 -0.33 6.85 -9.33
CA ILE A 261 -1.58 6.47 -8.69
C ILE A 261 -2.57 6.10 -9.78
N VAL A 262 -3.12 4.90 -9.70
CA VAL A 262 -4.14 4.37 -10.61
C VAL A 262 -5.42 4.00 -9.84
N GLU A 263 -6.49 3.59 -10.55
CA GLU A 263 -7.79 3.34 -9.93
C GLU A 263 -7.95 1.92 -9.38
N GLY A 264 -7.34 0.92 -10.02
CA GLY A 264 -7.66 -0.48 -9.78
C GLY A 264 -6.49 -1.39 -9.44
N TYR A 265 -6.84 -2.56 -8.88
CA TYR A 265 -5.88 -3.63 -8.54
C TYR A 265 -5.14 -4.15 -9.77
N MET A 266 -5.88 -4.37 -10.85
CA MET A 266 -5.31 -4.93 -12.08
C MET A 266 -4.37 -3.96 -12.76
N ASP A 267 -4.63 -2.65 -12.64
CA ASP A 267 -3.77 -1.61 -13.21
C ASP A 267 -2.40 -1.62 -12.54
N VAL A 268 -2.37 -1.68 -11.20
CA VAL A 268 -1.11 -1.82 -10.44
C VAL A 268 -0.35 -3.07 -10.86
N ILE A 269 -1.04 -4.21 -10.95
CA ILE A 269 -0.40 -5.49 -11.29
C ILE A 269 0.09 -5.49 -12.73
N GLY A 270 -0.71 -4.96 -13.68
CA GLY A 270 -0.36 -4.84 -15.09
C GLY A 270 0.82 -3.92 -15.32
N LEU A 271 0.85 -2.76 -14.65
CA LEU A 271 1.99 -1.84 -14.66
C LEU A 271 3.25 -2.50 -14.09
N PHE A 272 3.15 -3.19 -12.96
CA PHE A 272 4.26 -3.88 -12.32
C PHE A 272 4.84 -4.99 -13.22
N GLU A 273 3.98 -5.80 -13.85
CA GLU A 273 4.39 -6.85 -14.80
C GLU A 273 5.22 -6.29 -15.95
N ASN A 274 4.84 -5.10 -16.44
CA ASN A 274 5.50 -4.41 -17.55
C ASN A 274 6.63 -3.46 -17.13
N GLY A 275 7.09 -3.52 -15.87
CA GLY A 275 8.29 -2.81 -15.42
C GLY A 275 8.05 -1.51 -14.65
N ILE A 276 6.83 -0.98 -14.61
CA ILE A 276 6.47 0.20 -13.79
C ILE A 276 6.10 -0.28 -12.38
N LYS A 277 7.09 -0.28 -11.49
CA LYS A 277 6.99 -0.89 -10.16
C LYS A 277 6.69 0.09 -9.03
N ASN A 278 6.59 1.36 -9.33
CA ASN A 278 6.28 2.45 -8.41
C ASN A 278 4.81 2.93 -8.52
N SER A 279 3.90 2.01 -8.84
CA SER A 279 2.46 2.29 -8.95
C SER A 279 1.68 1.76 -7.75
N VAL A 280 0.63 2.50 -7.36
CA VAL A 280 -0.30 2.16 -6.27
C VAL A 280 -1.73 2.50 -6.68
N ALA A 281 -2.73 1.89 -6.02
CA ALA A 281 -4.12 2.23 -6.28
C ALA A 281 -4.91 2.57 -5.01
N SER A 282 -5.95 3.39 -5.18
CA SER A 282 -7.00 3.56 -4.18
C SER A 282 -7.87 2.30 -4.07
N LEU A 283 -8.63 2.18 -2.97
CA LEU A 283 -9.33 0.95 -2.63
C LEU A 283 -10.84 1.04 -2.87
N GLY A 284 -11.23 1.50 -4.07
CA GLY A 284 -12.64 1.66 -4.46
C GLY A 284 -13.32 2.84 -3.76
N THR A 285 -12.54 3.83 -3.34
CA THR A 285 -12.98 5.13 -2.83
C THR A 285 -12.21 6.22 -3.54
N SER A 286 -12.72 7.47 -3.50
CA SER A 286 -11.93 8.61 -3.95
C SER A 286 -10.62 8.71 -3.18
N PHE A 287 -9.56 9.16 -3.83
CA PHE A 287 -8.26 9.38 -3.22
C PHE A 287 -8.35 10.40 -2.07
N THR A 288 -7.71 10.10 -0.94
CA THR A 288 -7.87 10.87 0.29
C THR A 288 -6.62 11.65 0.68
N LYS A 289 -6.80 12.65 1.55
CA LYS A 289 -5.69 13.40 2.17
C LYS A 289 -4.72 12.51 2.94
N ASN A 290 -5.19 11.43 3.61
CA ASN A 290 -4.32 10.52 4.35
C ASN A 290 -3.41 9.74 3.40
N GLN A 291 -3.94 9.28 2.26
CA GLN A 291 -3.16 8.61 1.22
C GLN A 291 -2.14 9.56 0.59
N PHE A 292 -2.54 10.83 0.33
CA PHE A 292 -1.61 11.86 -0.15
C PHE A 292 -0.49 12.13 0.86
N PHE A 293 -0.83 12.28 2.14
CA PHE A 293 0.15 12.49 3.20
C PHE A 293 1.16 11.33 3.29
N LEU A 294 0.70 10.08 3.15
CA LEU A 294 1.58 8.92 3.11
C LEU A 294 2.58 9.00 1.96
N LEU A 295 2.09 9.25 0.74
CA LEU A 295 2.92 9.28 -0.47
C LEU A 295 3.85 10.50 -0.50
N SER A 296 3.41 11.69 -0.06
CA SER A 296 4.22 12.92 -0.02
C SER A 296 5.45 12.84 0.91
N ARG A 297 5.53 11.81 1.77
CA ARG A 297 6.70 11.53 2.60
C ARG A 297 7.73 10.64 1.90
N MET A 298 7.33 9.97 0.83
CA MET A 298 8.15 9.00 0.10
C MET A 298 8.55 9.48 -1.28
N ALA A 299 7.69 10.28 -1.93
CA ALA A 299 7.85 10.75 -3.29
C ALA A 299 7.88 12.28 -3.36
N GLU A 300 8.66 12.79 -4.30
CA GLU A 300 8.74 14.21 -4.68
C GLU A 300 7.84 14.50 -5.90
N LYS A 301 7.53 13.47 -6.69
CA LYS A 301 6.61 13.54 -7.82
C LYS A 301 5.49 12.53 -7.68
N ILE A 302 4.25 12.99 -7.71
CA ILE A 302 3.03 12.18 -7.64
C ILE A 302 2.26 12.36 -8.95
N THR A 303 2.10 11.29 -9.73
CA THR A 303 1.36 11.31 -10.98
C THR A 303 0.07 10.52 -10.84
N PHE A 304 -1.06 11.17 -11.00
CA PHE A 304 -2.35 10.50 -11.09
C PHE A 304 -2.60 10.07 -12.53
N MET A 305 -2.94 8.81 -12.73
CA MET A 305 -3.28 8.26 -14.04
C MET A 305 -4.70 7.72 -14.00
N PHE A 306 -5.57 8.32 -14.79
CA PHE A 306 -7.00 8.02 -14.85
C PHE A 306 -7.40 7.46 -16.21
N ASP A 307 -8.46 6.66 -16.20
CA ASP A 307 -9.13 6.22 -17.42
C ASP A 307 -9.60 7.42 -18.25
N GLY A 308 -9.62 7.28 -19.58
CA GLY A 308 -9.96 8.36 -20.49
C GLY A 308 -11.44 8.78 -20.51
N ASP A 309 -12.27 8.12 -19.73
CA ASP A 309 -13.72 8.32 -19.70
C ASP A 309 -14.17 9.46 -18.75
N ASN A 310 -15.47 9.71 -18.71
CA ASN A 310 -16.05 10.74 -17.82
C ASN A 310 -15.95 10.36 -16.34
N ALA A 311 -15.86 9.08 -16.01
CA ALA A 311 -15.70 8.64 -14.62
C ALA A 311 -14.30 8.97 -14.12
N GLY A 312 -13.24 8.68 -14.93
CA GLY A 312 -11.86 9.06 -14.64
C GLY A 312 -11.68 10.57 -14.49
N LYS A 313 -12.31 11.39 -15.35
CA LYS A 313 -12.27 12.87 -15.21
C LYS A 313 -12.89 13.34 -13.89
N LYS A 314 -14.03 12.76 -13.48
CA LYS A 314 -14.66 13.05 -12.17
C LYS A 314 -13.81 12.56 -11.00
N ALA A 315 -13.15 11.43 -11.14
CA ALA A 315 -12.23 10.90 -10.12
C ALA A 315 -11.02 11.83 -9.96
N ALA A 316 -10.45 12.34 -11.05
CA ALA A 316 -9.37 13.31 -11.05
C ALA A 316 -9.76 14.61 -10.33
N GLN A 317 -10.95 15.16 -10.60
CA GLN A 317 -11.46 16.34 -9.92
C GLN A 317 -11.62 16.13 -8.41
N LYS A 318 -12.17 14.99 -8.00
CA LYS A 318 -12.29 14.63 -6.57
C LYS A 318 -10.92 14.48 -5.90
N ALA A 319 -9.97 13.85 -6.59
CA ALA A 319 -8.60 13.71 -6.10
C ALA A 319 -7.96 15.07 -5.90
N LEU A 320 -8.06 15.97 -6.89
CA LEU A 320 -7.57 17.36 -6.82
C LEU A 320 -8.12 18.07 -5.58
N ILE A 321 -9.44 18.09 -5.40
CA ILE A 321 -10.09 18.76 -4.25
C ILE A 321 -9.58 18.19 -2.92
N SER A 322 -9.36 16.88 -2.85
CA SER A 322 -8.88 16.21 -1.64
C SER A 322 -7.45 16.57 -1.27
N ILE A 323 -6.56 16.78 -2.27
CA ILE A 323 -5.14 17.01 -2.06
C ILE A 323 -4.77 18.50 -1.97
N LEU A 324 -5.57 19.37 -2.55
CA LEU A 324 -5.26 20.81 -2.69
C LEU A 324 -4.88 21.49 -1.34
N PRO A 325 -5.61 21.22 -0.22
CA PRO A 325 -5.25 21.78 1.08
C PRO A 325 -3.97 21.21 1.69
N GLU A 326 -3.50 20.06 1.19
CA GLU A 326 -2.39 19.30 1.76
C GLU A 326 -1.09 19.43 0.94
N LEU A 327 -1.10 20.25 -0.11
CA LEU A 327 0.05 20.46 -0.99
C LEU A 327 1.24 21.04 -0.23
N LYS A 328 2.43 20.51 -0.55
CA LYS A 328 3.70 20.95 0.04
C LYS A 328 4.64 21.44 -1.06
N PRO A 329 5.48 22.46 -0.80
CA PRO A 329 6.38 23.02 -1.81
C PRO A 329 7.33 22.02 -2.48
N ALA A 330 7.67 20.93 -1.79
CA ALA A 330 8.62 19.92 -2.27
C ALA A 330 7.99 18.79 -3.08
N VAL A 331 6.66 18.81 -3.32
CA VAL A 331 5.95 17.75 -4.02
C VAL A 331 5.28 18.29 -5.26
N SER A 332 5.66 17.78 -6.43
CA SER A 332 4.96 18.03 -7.68
C SER A 332 3.83 17.02 -7.90
N VAL A 333 2.73 17.50 -8.48
CA VAL A 333 1.56 16.66 -8.77
C VAL A 333 1.18 16.87 -10.23
N ASP A 334 1.06 15.77 -10.96
CA ASP A 334 0.68 15.75 -12.37
C ASP A 334 -0.50 14.81 -12.61
N PHE A 335 -1.22 15.03 -13.71
CA PHE A 335 -2.38 14.25 -14.14
C PHE A 335 -2.15 13.68 -15.54
N VAL A 336 -2.41 12.40 -15.71
CA VAL A 336 -2.43 11.70 -16.99
C VAL A 336 -3.84 11.19 -17.23
N PHE A 337 -4.38 11.47 -18.40
CA PHE A 337 -5.63 10.89 -18.87
C PHE A 337 -5.32 9.99 -20.05
N LEU A 338 -5.72 8.74 -19.93
CA LEU A 338 -5.56 7.76 -21.00
C LEU A 338 -6.54 8.06 -22.15
N PRO A 339 -6.29 7.55 -23.37
CA PRO A 339 -7.27 7.61 -24.45
C PRO A 339 -8.61 6.96 -24.04
N GLU A 340 -9.70 7.43 -24.63
CA GLU A 340 -11.05 6.91 -24.35
C GLU A 340 -11.12 5.41 -24.63
N GLY A 341 -11.63 4.64 -23.67
CA GLY A 341 -11.74 3.19 -23.72
C GLY A 341 -10.54 2.41 -23.21
N ASP A 342 -9.44 3.07 -22.86
CA ASP A 342 -8.27 2.44 -22.25
C ASP A 342 -8.24 2.65 -20.73
N ASP A 343 -7.84 1.59 -20.02
CA ASP A 343 -7.34 1.62 -18.64
C ASP A 343 -5.81 1.40 -18.62
N PRO A 344 -5.09 1.65 -17.52
CA PRO A 344 -3.63 1.47 -17.46
C PRO A 344 -3.15 0.06 -17.84
N ASP A 345 -3.88 -0.99 -17.43
CA ASP A 345 -3.58 -2.39 -17.78
C ASP A 345 -3.74 -2.65 -19.28
N SER A 346 -4.84 -2.20 -19.89
CA SER A 346 -5.09 -2.38 -21.32
C SER A 346 -4.12 -1.57 -22.17
N TYR A 347 -3.86 -0.33 -21.80
CA TYR A 347 -2.98 0.58 -22.54
C TYR A 347 -1.55 0.04 -22.59
N ILE A 348 -0.94 -0.31 -21.44
CA ILE A 348 0.44 -0.79 -21.43
C ILE A 348 0.57 -2.11 -22.19
N ARG A 349 -0.41 -2.97 -22.12
CA ARG A 349 -0.43 -4.27 -22.81
C ARG A 349 -0.58 -4.14 -24.35
N THR A 350 -1.32 -3.13 -24.83
CA THR A 350 -1.58 -2.93 -26.26
C THR A 350 -0.61 -1.97 -26.91
N LYS A 351 -0.20 -0.91 -26.24
CA LYS A 351 0.67 0.16 -26.77
C LYS A 351 2.12 0.05 -26.29
N GLY A 352 2.39 -0.75 -25.25
CA GLY A 352 3.71 -0.98 -24.70
C GLY A 352 4.19 0.05 -23.71
N LEU A 353 5.31 -0.28 -23.06
CA LEU A 353 5.91 0.51 -21.99
C LEU A 353 6.34 1.91 -22.46
N ASP A 354 7.00 2.01 -23.62
CA ASP A 354 7.55 3.29 -24.13
C ASP A 354 6.44 4.31 -24.40
N SER A 355 5.30 3.86 -24.92
CA SER A 355 4.14 4.72 -25.15
C SER A 355 3.57 5.25 -23.82
N LEU A 356 3.50 4.41 -22.79
CA LEU A 356 3.02 4.84 -21.47
C LEU A 356 4.01 5.79 -20.79
N ILE A 357 5.31 5.53 -20.88
CA ILE A 357 6.35 6.45 -20.38
C ILE A 357 6.24 7.82 -21.07
N THR A 358 5.96 7.84 -22.37
CA THR A 358 5.78 9.08 -23.12
C THR A 358 4.57 9.86 -22.60
N LEU A 359 3.44 9.19 -22.35
CA LEU A 359 2.27 9.83 -21.74
C LEU A 359 2.57 10.39 -20.34
N VAL A 360 3.31 9.64 -19.52
CA VAL A 360 3.70 10.11 -18.17
C VAL A 360 4.63 11.32 -18.25
N LYS A 361 5.50 11.41 -19.27
CA LYS A 361 6.34 12.60 -19.49
C LYS A 361 5.54 13.81 -19.95
N GLN A 362 4.42 13.60 -20.63
CA GLN A 362 3.48 14.64 -21.11
C GLN A 362 2.35 14.89 -20.14
N ALA A 363 2.46 14.38 -18.89
CA ALA A 363 1.44 14.57 -17.86
C ALA A 363 1.13 16.06 -17.65
N MET A 364 -0.13 16.38 -17.51
CA MET A 364 -0.63 17.74 -17.26
C MET A 364 -0.27 18.15 -15.82
N PRO A 365 0.49 19.25 -15.62
CA PRO A 365 0.77 19.77 -14.29
C PRO A 365 -0.49 20.16 -13.51
N LEU A 366 -0.43 20.11 -12.19
CA LEU A 366 -1.54 20.50 -11.30
C LEU A 366 -2.13 21.88 -11.65
N SER A 367 -1.27 22.87 -11.92
CA SER A 367 -1.69 24.23 -12.26
C SER A 367 -2.50 24.29 -13.56
N GLU A 368 -2.08 23.55 -14.58
CA GLU A 368 -2.81 23.45 -15.84
C GLU A 368 -4.15 22.72 -15.65
N PHE A 369 -4.19 21.67 -14.82
CA PHE A 369 -5.43 20.96 -14.53
C PHE A 369 -6.43 21.83 -13.76
N ILE A 370 -5.97 22.64 -12.80
CA ILE A 370 -6.81 23.63 -12.10
C ILE A 370 -7.38 24.65 -13.10
N PHE A 371 -6.53 25.19 -13.98
CA PHE A 371 -6.95 26.14 -14.99
C PHE A 371 -7.96 25.52 -15.97
N TYR A 372 -7.71 24.30 -16.43
CA TYR A 372 -8.64 23.55 -17.29
C TYR A 372 -10.01 23.38 -16.63
N LEU A 373 -10.06 23.03 -15.34
CA LEU A 373 -11.34 22.89 -14.62
C LEU A 373 -12.04 24.23 -14.42
N ALA A 374 -11.30 25.26 -14.08
CA ALA A 374 -11.88 26.60 -13.88
C ALA A 374 -12.43 27.21 -15.18
N SER A 375 -11.76 26.94 -16.30
CA SER A 375 -12.17 27.48 -17.61
C SER A 375 -13.29 26.71 -18.29
N LYS A 376 -13.61 25.49 -17.85
CA LYS A 376 -14.56 24.60 -18.52
C LYS A 376 -16.00 25.13 -18.54
N ASP A 377 -16.41 25.80 -17.47
CA ASP A 377 -17.78 26.33 -17.29
C ASP A 377 -17.86 27.84 -17.44
N ILE A 378 -16.77 28.50 -17.92
CA ILE A 378 -16.69 29.94 -18.08
C ILE A 378 -16.86 30.30 -19.58
N ASP A 379 -17.84 31.11 -19.88
CA ASP A 379 -17.96 31.73 -21.21
C ASP A 379 -16.90 32.84 -21.33
N GLN A 380 -15.82 32.56 -22.05
CA GLN A 380 -14.71 33.48 -22.25
C GLN A 380 -15.09 34.69 -23.12
N ASN A 381 -16.31 34.72 -23.70
CA ASN A 381 -16.81 35.84 -24.49
C ASN A 381 -17.45 36.93 -23.64
N ILE A 382 -17.74 36.67 -22.35
CA ILE A 382 -18.26 37.67 -21.42
C ILE A 382 -17.15 38.20 -20.50
N VAL A 383 -17.33 39.46 -20.04
CA VAL A 383 -16.29 40.16 -19.24
C VAL A 383 -15.99 39.45 -17.94
N GLU A 384 -17.01 38.89 -17.27
CA GLU A 384 -16.84 38.09 -16.03
C GLU A 384 -16.13 36.74 -16.26
N GLY A 385 -16.05 36.29 -17.51
CA GLY A 385 -15.35 35.05 -17.88
C GLY A 385 -13.87 35.21 -18.21
N ARG A 386 -13.40 36.48 -18.29
CA ARG A 386 -11.99 36.82 -18.57
C ARG A 386 -11.23 37.13 -17.28
#